data_85ae28f80774b65ba532dc926abce5e2
#
_entry.id   85ae28f80774b65ba532dc926abce5e2
#
_cell.length_a   1.000
_cell.length_b   1.000
_cell.length_c   1.000
_cell.angle_alpha   90.00
_cell.angle_beta   90.00
_cell.angle_gamma   90.00
#
_symmetry.space_group_name_H-M   'P 1'
#
loop_
_entity.id
_entity.type
_entity.pdbx_description
1 polymer ?
#
loop_
_entity_poly.entity_id
_entity_poly.type
_entity_poly.pdbx_seq_one_letter_code
_entity_poly.pdbx_strand_id
1 'polypeptide(L)'
;MSFLLTSEVDIVPDTFFFTPEIFVFLKQLKRNNDREWFAKNKDRYQECVVTPALAFIDGFASHLHDISPYFLADARPTRGSLFRIYRDTRFSHDKKPFKTHVGIHFSHSKGKDAHAPVFYLHLEPGGCFVAAGIWHPDNRALTQIRTAIVSQPEAWKKARGRLSLEGDKLKKPPRGFDPEHPFIEDLKLKDYVSSVELDEKQICGGKFLREFATECRKMAPLVEFTTKALGLRY
;
A
#
# COMPACT_ATOMS: atom_id res chain seq x y z
N MET A 1 -13.08 -48.15 12.74
CA MET A 1 -13.06 -46.94 13.61
C MET A 1 -12.38 -45.82 12.84
N SER A 2 -13.20 -44.97 12.23
CA SER A 2 -12.71 -43.85 11.40
C SER A 2 -12.69 -42.59 12.27
N PHE A 3 -11.50 -42.07 12.54
CA PHE A 3 -11.35 -40.79 13.23
C PHE A 3 -11.56 -39.66 12.21
N LEU A 4 -12.70 -39.02 12.30
CA LEU A 4 -12.94 -37.73 11.63
C LEU A 4 -12.11 -36.67 12.39
N LEU A 5 -11.02 -36.23 11.78
CA LEU A 5 -10.32 -35.01 12.17
C LEU A 5 -11.21 -33.84 11.80
N THR A 6 -11.97 -33.32 12.74
CA THR A 6 -12.59 -32.01 12.68
C THR A 6 -11.45 -30.97 12.74
N SER A 7 -11.18 -30.31 11.64
CA SER A 7 -10.34 -29.11 11.63
C SER A 7 -11.02 -28.06 12.52
N GLU A 8 -10.48 -27.84 13.71
CA GLU A 8 -10.77 -26.65 14.50
C GLU A 8 -10.39 -25.42 13.62
N VAL A 9 -11.41 -24.70 13.21
CA VAL A 9 -11.21 -23.38 12.64
C VAL A 9 -10.77 -22.51 13.82
N ASP A 10 -9.49 -22.19 13.89
CA ASP A 10 -8.96 -21.21 14.85
C ASP A 10 -9.74 -19.90 14.65
N ILE A 11 -10.70 -19.65 15.53
CA ILE A 11 -11.43 -18.38 15.59
C ILE A 11 -10.46 -17.37 16.19
N VAL A 12 -9.65 -16.75 15.34
CA VAL A 12 -8.83 -15.61 15.75
C VAL A 12 -9.80 -14.50 16.18
N PRO A 13 -9.73 -14.02 17.44
CA PRO A 13 -10.64 -13.01 17.94
C PRO A 13 -10.57 -11.73 17.11
N ASP A 14 -11.72 -11.08 16.96
CA ASP A 14 -11.79 -9.78 16.28
C ASP A 14 -10.94 -8.75 17.04
N THR A 15 -10.02 -8.10 16.34
CA THR A 15 -9.12 -7.08 16.90
C THR A 15 -9.41 -5.74 16.28
N PHE A 16 -9.85 -4.79 17.10
CA PHE A 16 -10.15 -3.42 16.67
C PHE A 16 -8.88 -2.58 16.81
N PHE A 17 -8.34 -2.12 15.68
CA PHE A 17 -7.18 -1.22 15.67
C PHE A 17 -7.64 0.23 15.55
N PHE A 18 -8.48 0.54 14.57
CA PHE A 18 -8.94 1.89 14.31
C PHE A 18 -10.36 2.10 14.85
N THR A 19 -10.63 3.30 15.32
CA THR A 19 -11.97 3.75 15.74
C THR A 19 -12.42 4.91 14.86
N PRO A 20 -13.72 5.26 14.83
CA PRO A 20 -14.21 6.43 14.09
C PRO A 20 -13.50 7.74 14.44
N GLU A 21 -12.88 7.83 15.62
CA GLU A 21 -12.14 9.01 16.06
C GLU A 21 -10.98 9.39 15.12
N ILE A 22 -10.34 8.43 14.42
CA ILE A 22 -9.31 8.72 13.44
C ILE A 22 -9.86 9.62 12.31
N PHE A 23 -11.06 9.32 11.82
CA PHE A 23 -11.71 10.09 10.75
C PHE A 23 -12.23 11.43 11.25
N VAL A 24 -12.74 11.48 12.48
CA VAL A 24 -13.14 12.73 13.14
C VAL A 24 -11.93 13.67 13.28
N PHE A 25 -10.80 13.15 13.75
CA PHE A 25 -9.55 13.92 13.86
C PHE A 25 -9.10 14.45 12.49
N LEU A 26 -9.03 13.59 11.47
CA LEU A 26 -8.58 13.98 10.12
C LEU A 26 -9.51 15.03 9.48
N LYS A 27 -10.84 14.92 9.67
CA LYS A 27 -11.82 15.94 9.24
C LYS A 27 -11.57 17.28 9.91
N GLN A 28 -11.26 17.28 11.21
CA GLN A 28 -10.95 18.50 11.95
C GLN A 28 -9.60 19.09 11.55
N LEU A 29 -8.57 18.26 11.37
CA LEU A 29 -7.26 18.68 10.86
C LEU A 29 -7.37 19.30 9.45
N LYS A 30 -8.23 18.76 8.59
CA LYS A 30 -8.46 19.33 7.24
C LYS A 30 -9.02 20.75 7.29
N ARG A 31 -9.87 21.05 8.31
CA ARG A 31 -10.47 22.38 8.52
C ARG A 31 -9.50 23.35 9.21
N ASN A 32 -8.62 22.85 10.08
CA ASN A 32 -7.72 23.62 10.93
C ASN A 32 -6.26 23.21 10.68
N ASN A 33 -5.81 23.29 9.42
CA ASN A 33 -4.51 22.77 9.05
C ASN A 33 -3.40 23.81 9.29
N ASP A 34 -3.16 24.09 10.57
CA ASP A 34 -2.12 24.99 11.06
C ASP A 34 -1.37 24.41 12.27
N ARG A 35 -0.22 25.00 12.59
CA ARG A 35 0.68 24.51 13.64
C ARG A 35 0.13 24.70 15.05
N GLU A 36 -0.62 25.77 15.29
CA GLU A 36 -1.14 26.09 16.61
C GLU A 36 -2.25 25.12 16.99
N TRP A 37 -3.19 24.88 16.08
CA TRP A 37 -4.25 23.89 16.28
C TRP A 37 -3.66 22.49 16.50
N PHE A 38 -2.66 22.10 15.67
CA PHE A 38 -2.04 20.78 15.78
C PHE A 38 -1.31 20.63 17.12
N ALA A 39 -0.61 21.66 17.59
CA ALA A 39 0.08 21.63 18.89
C ALA A 39 -0.89 21.37 20.05
N LYS A 40 -2.07 22.00 20.02
CA LYS A 40 -3.15 21.79 21.01
C LYS A 40 -3.82 20.41 20.94
N ASN A 41 -3.73 19.73 19.79
CA ASN A 41 -4.34 18.41 19.54
C ASN A 41 -3.31 17.29 19.37
N LYS A 42 -2.06 17.50 19.75
CA LYS A 42 -0.97 16.54 19.54
C LYS A 42 -1.18 15.23 20.30
N ASP A 43 -1.65 15.30 21.54
CA ASP A 43 -1.91 14.11 22.35
C ASP A 43 -3.06 13.29 21.74
N ARG A 44 -4.12 13.94 21.30
CA ARG A 44 -5.22 13.28 20.59
C ARG A 44 -4.74 12.65 19.28
N TYR A 45 -3.85 13.30 18.52
CA TYR A 45 -3.21 12.72 17.35
C TYR A 45 -2.46 11.43 17.72
N GLN A 46 -1.71 11.47 18.82
CA GLN A 46 -0.97 10.30 19.29
C GLN A 46 -1.94 9.14 19.65
N GLU A 47 -3.02 9.43 20.35
CA GLU A 47 -3.99 8.43 20.81
C GLU A 47 -4.83 7.83 19.68
N CYS A 48 -5.41 8.65 18.81
CA CYS A 48 -6.38 8.19 17.83
C CYS A 48 -5.78 7.87 16.44
N VAL A 49 -4.52 8.26 16.18
CA VAL A 49 -3.86 7.99 14.90
C VAL A 49 -2.61 7.16 15.05
N VAL A 50 -1.61 7.65 15.82
CA VAL A 50 -0.27 7.03 15.82
C VAL A 50 -0.31 5.67 16.52
N THR A 51 -0.81 5.61 17.76
CA THR A 51 -0.86 4.37 18.55
C THR A 51 -1.65 3.27 17.82
N PRO A 52 -2.87 3.51 17.30
CA PRO A 52 -3.60 2.54 16.50
C PRO A 52 -2.86 2.09 15.24
N ALA A 53 -2.22 3.02 14.52
CA ALA A 53 -1.48 2.70 13.30
C ALA A 53 -0.27 1.82 13.58
N LEU A 54 0.47 2.09 14.66
CA LEU A 54 1.61 1.25 15.05
C LEU A 54 1.17 -0.15 15.50
N ALA A 55 0.08 -0.25 16.26
CA ALA A 55 -0.51 -1.53 16.64
C ALA A 55 -0.99 -2.33 15.41
N PHE A 56 -1.60 -1.67 14.42
CA PHE A 56 -2.00 -2.29 13.16
C PHE A 56 -0.78 -2.80 12.37
N ILE A 57 0.29 -2.01 12.28
CA ILE A 57 1.53 -2.40 11.60
C ILE A 57 2.14 -3.65 12.25
N ASP A 58 2.21 -3.67 13.57
CA ASP A 58 2.72 -4.81 14.33
C ASP A 58 1.85 -6.05 14.14
N GLY A 59 0.53 -5.89 14.25
CA GLY A 59 -0.44 -6.97 14.01
C GLY A 59 -0.41 -7.55 12.60
N PHE A 60 -0.03 -6.73 11.60
CA PHE A 60 0.08 -7.19 10.21
C PHE A 60 1.39 -7.93 9.90
N ALA A 61 2.39 -7.87 10.77
CA ALA A 61 3.75 -8.38 10.50
C ALA A 61 3.76 -9.87 10.10
N SER A 62 3.02 -10.73 10.79
CA SER A 62 2.93 -12.17 10.46
C SER A 62 2.27 -12.40 9.11
N HIS A 63 1.15 -11.73 8.83
CA HIS A 63 0.48 -11.82 7.53
C HIS A 63 1.36 -11.36 6.37
N LEU A 64 2.12 -10.29 6.59
CA LEU A 64 3.07 -9.78 5.59
C LEU A 64 4.21 -10.77 5.34
N HIS A 65 4.74 -11.38 6.42
CA HIS A 65 5.79 -12.41 6.32
C HIS A 65 5.31 -13.62 5.51
N ASP A 66 4.06 -14.04 5.70
CA ASP A 66 3.45 -15.13 4.93
C ASP A 66 3.27 -14.77 3.43
N ILE A 67 3.07 -13.49 3.12
CA ILE A 67 3.01 -13.00 1.73
C ILE A 67 4.43 -12.95 1.13
N SER A 68 5.37 -12.34 1.83
CA SER A 68 6.77 -12.28 1.45
C SER A 68 7.67 -11.90 2.64
N PRO A 69 8.69 -12.71 2.96
CA PRO A 69 9.61 -12.43 4.06
C PRO A 69 10.54 -11.24 3.79
N TYR A 70 10.50 -10.67 2.58
CA TYR A 70 11.37 -9.55 2.20
C TYR A 70 10.71 -8.20 2.38
N PHE A 71 9.42 -8.14 2.73
CA PHE A 71 8.72 -6.90 3.03
C PHE A 71 8.66 -6.65 4.53
N LEU A 72 8.71 -5.40 4.95
CA LEU A 72 8.85 -5.02 6.35
C LEU A 72 7.60 -4.33 6.89
N ALA A 73 7.10 -4.84 8.00
CA ALA A 73 6.16 -4.15 8.88
C ALA A 73 6.95 -3.53 10.04
N ASP A 74 7.31 -2.27 9.91
CA ASP A 74 8.16 -1.56 10.86
C ASP A 74 7.32 -0.60 11.70
N ALA A 75 6.96 -1.02 12.91
CA ALA A 75 6.11 -0.27 13.84
C ALA A 75 6.87 0.84 14.61
N ARG A 76 8.05 1.26 14.14
CA ARG A 76 8.73 2.42 14.76
C ARG A 76 7.97 3.72 14.47
N PRO A 77 7.85 4.62 15.46
CA PRO A 77 7.13 5.89 15.30
C PRO A 77 7.74 6.82 14.25
N THR A 78 9.03 6.66 13.97
CA THR A 78 9.77 7.48 13.00
C THR A 78 10.57 6.59 12.06
N ARG A 79 10.50 6.90 10.75
CA ARG A 79 11.20 6.15 9.69
C ARG A 79 10.76 4.68 9.58
N GLY A 80 9.62 4.32 10.18
CA GLY A 80 8.97 3.01 10.05
C GLY A 80 7.95 3.00 8.91
N SER A 81 6.99 2.07 8.99
CA SER A 81 5.92 1.91 8.00
C SER A 81 4.90 3.03 8.03
N LEU A 82 4.74 3.76 9.14
CA LEU A 82 3.84 4.91 9.23
C LEU A 82 4.48 6.16 8.63
N PHE A 83 3.85 6.76 7.63
CA PHE A 83 4.30 8.04 7.10
C PHE A 83 4.11 9.17 8.11
N ARG A 84 5.11 10.06 8.22
CA ARG A 84 4.99 11.28 9.02
C ARG A 84 3.83 12.14 8.53
N ILE A 85 3.13 12.79 9.46
CA ILE A 85 2.00 13.67 9.17
C ILE A 85 2.44 14.97 8.47
N TYR A 86 3.67 15.40 8.65
CA TYR A 86 4.18 16.65 8.06
C TYR A 86 4.31 16.56 6.54
N ARG A 87 3.84 17.58 5.85
CA ARG A 87 4.03 17.75 4.41
C ARG A 87 5.39 18.40 4.12
N ASP A 88 5.97 18.05 2.99
CA ASP A 88 7.05 18.84 2.41
C ASP A 88 6.43 19.96 1.57
N THR A 89 6.45 21.17 2.11
CA THR A 89 5.83 22.34 1.47
C THR A 89 6.84 23.24 0.75
N ARG A 90 8.13 22.84 0.64
CA ARG A 90 9.18 23.68 0.06
C ARG A 90 8.85 24.10 -1.37
N PHE A 91 8.35 23.18 -2.17
CA PHE A 91 8.01 23.38 -3.59
C PHE A 91 6.50 23.40 -3.87
N SER A 92 5.65 23.38 -2.83
CA SER A 92 4.19 23.38 -2.99
C SER A 92 3.62 24.81 -2.91
N HIS A 93 2.64 25.13 -3.76
CA HIS A 93 1.84 26.35 -3.62
C HIS A 93 0.97 26.31 -2.36
N ASP A 94 0.40 25.14 -2.03
CA ASP A 94 -0.34 24.95 -0.79
C ASP A 94 0.64 24.76 0.38
N LYS A 95 0.67 25.74 1.27
CA LYS A 95 1.57 25.80 2.43
C LYS A 95 1.00 25.15 3.70
N LYS A 96 -0.14 24.45 3.62
CA LYS A 96 -0.68 23.67 4.73
C LYS A 96 0.34 22.66 5.24
N PRO A 97 0.70 22.70 6.54
CA PRO A 97 1.85 21.95 7.05
C PRO A 97 1.62 20.45 7.23
N PHE A 98 0.36 20.00 7.27
CA PHE A 98 0.03 18.61 7.59
C PHE A 98 -0.71 17.90 6.46
N LYS A 99 -0.49 16.59 6.35
CA LYS A 99 -1.31 15.70 5.54
C LYS A 99 -2.66 15.50 6.21
N THR A 100 -3.72 15.38 5.40
CA THR A 100 -5.09 15.14 5.88
C THR A 100 -5.50 13.67 5.78
N HIS A 101 -4.50 12.81 5.65
CA HIS A 101 -4.62 11.36 5.57
C HIS A 101 -3.52 10.68 6.36
N VAL A 102 -3.75 9.43 6.71
CA VAL A 102 -2.74 8.51 7.25
C VAL A 102 -2.33 7.57 6.14
N GLY A 103 -1.03 7.46 5.90
CA GLY A 103 -0.46 6.49 4.97
C GLY A 103 0.40 5.49 5.73
N ILE A 104 0.19 4.21 5.49
CA ILE A 104 1.00 3.12 6.02
C ILE A 104 1.55 2.34 4.83
N HIS A 105 2.86 2.15 4.75
CA HIS A 105 3.50 1.41 3.68
C HIS A 105 4.32 0.24 4.21
N PHE A 106 4.26 -0.86 3.49
CA PHE A 106 5.07 -2.03 3.75
C PHE A 106 6.00 -2.22 2.55
N SER A 107 7.25 -1.77 2.72
CA SER A 107 8.24 -1.74 1.64
C SER A 107 9.19 -2.91 1.73
N HIS A 108 9.79 -3.25 0.59
CA HIS A 108 10.85 -4.23 0.52
C HIS A 108 12.05 -3.82 1.39
N SER A 109 12.68 -4.77 2.07
CA SER A 109 13.82 -4.52 2.98
C SER A 109 15.00 -3.80 2.32
N LYS A 110 15.18 -3.97 1.01
CA LYS A 110 16.17 -3.25 0.18
C LYS A 110 15.58 -2.01 -0.51
N GLY A 111 14.36 -1.64 -0.21
CA GLY A 111 13.60 -0.61 -0.93
C GLY A 111 14.04 0.84 -0.73
N LYS A 112 15.02 1.12 0.14
CA LYS A 112 15.53 2.48 0.32
C LYS A 112 16.34 2.98 -0.87
N ASP A 113 16.93 2.08 -1.63
CA ASP A 113 17.80 2.39 -2.77
C ASP A 113 17.17 2.04 -4.14
N ALA A 114 15.99 1.41 -4.11
CA ALA A 114 15.24 1.07 -5.31
C ALA A 114 13.83 1.63 -5.18
N HIS A 115 13.27 2.15 -6.25
CA HIS A 115 11.83 2.38 -6.38
C HIS A 115 11.13 1.00 -6.37
N ALA A 116 11.10 0.36 -5.20
CA ALA A 116 10.60 -0.99 -5.03
C ALA A 116 9.08 -0.97 -4.87
N PRO A 117 8.38 -2.05 -5.30
CA PRO A 117 6.97 -2.21 -5.02
C PRO A 117 6.66 -2.20 -3.52
N VAL A 118 5.46 -1.81 -3.17
CA VAL A 118 4.98 -1.71 -1.78
C VAL A 118 3.56 -2.27 -1.67
N PHE A 119 3.16 -2.65 -0.45
CA PHE A 119 1.76 -2.69 -0.04
C PHE A 119 1.46 -1.41 0.73
N TYR A 120 0.30 -0.82 0.51
CA TYR A 120 -0.03 0.49 1.04
C TYR A 120 -1.47 0.56 1.55
N LEU A 121 -1.66 1.17 2.72
CA LEU A 121 -2.96 1.52 3.28
C LEU A 121 -3.09 3.03 3.35
N HIS A 122 -4.18 3.56 2.78
CA HIS A 122 -4.54 4.97 2.83
C HIS A 122 -5.82 5.15 3.64
N LEU A 123 -5.75 5.99 4.68
CA LEU A 123 -6.89 6.34 5.50
C LEU A 123 -7.15 7.85 5.36
N GLU A 124 -8.15 8.21 4.58
CA GLU A 124 -8.65 9.58 4.43
C GLU A 124 -10.19 9.56 4.52
N PRO A 125 -10.82 10.52 5.21
CA PRO A 125 -12.27 10.59 5.24
C PRO A 125 -12.90 10.65 3.84
N GLY A 126 -13.67 9.60 3.49
CA GLY A 126 -14.31 9.46 2.18
C GLY A 126 -13.39 9.05 1.04
N GLY A 127 -12.16 8.59 1.31
CA GLY A 127 -11.19 8.20 0.29
C GLY A 127 -10.20 7.16 0.80
N CYS A 128 -10.67 6.12 1.50
CA CYS A 128 -9.81 5.06 2.00
C CYS A 128 -9.59 3.99 0.95
N PHE A 129 -8.36 3.45 0.88
CA PHE A 129 -8.04 2.35 -0.02
C PHE A 129 -6.84 1.54 0.45
N VAL A 130 -6.77 0.31 0.01
CA VAL A 130 -5.56 -0.51 -0.03
C VAL A 130 -5.01 -0.51 -1.46
N ALA A 131 -3.69 -0.39 -1.60
CA ALA A 131 -3.03 -0.48 -2.90
C ALA A 131 -1.78 -1.35 -2.81
N ALA A 132 -1.36 -1.91 -3.94
CA ALA A 132 -0.08 -2.60 -4.03
C ALA A 132 0.51 -2.47 -5.43
N GLY A 133 1.84 -2.49 -5.48
CA GLY A 133 2.59 -2.33 -6.72
C GLY A 133 3.68 -1.27 -6.62
N ILE A 134 4.08 -0.71 -7.74
CA ILE A 134 5.14 0.29 -7.82
C ILE A 134 4.59 1.61 -8.36
N TRP A 135 4.69 2.66 -7.53
CA TRP A 135 4.24 4.02 -7.80
C TRP A 135 5.42 4.91 -8.18
N HIS A 136 5.31 5.64 -9.30
CA HIS A 136 6.33 6.55 -9.83
C HIS A 136 7.74 5.92 -9.92
N PRO A 137 7.88 4.72 -10.52
CA PRO A 137 9.19 4.14 -10.77
C PRO A 137 10.02 5.07 -11.67
N ASP A 138 11.32 5.07 -11.50
CA ASP A 138 12.21 5.76 -12.42
C ASP A 138 12.24 5.09 -13.81
N ASN A 139 12.86 5.73 -14.78
CA ASN A 139 12.93 5.21 -16.16
C ASN A 139 13.66 3.87 -16.26
N ARG A 140 14.62 3.60 -15.36
CA ARG A 140 15.36 2.34 -15.32
C ARG A 140 14.44 1.22 -14.84
N ALA A 141 13.74 1.43 -13.73
CA ALA A 141 12.78 0.48 -13.18
C ALA A 141 11.64 0.20 -14.18
N LEU A 142 11.08 1.26 -14.83
CA LEU A 142 10.08 1.11 -15.89
C LEU A 142 10.57 0.25 -17.04
N THR A 143 11.82 0.47 -17.50
CA THR A 143 12.40 -0.33 -18.60
C THR A 143 12.58 -1.79 -18.18
N GLN A 144 13.04 -2.04 -16.96
CA GLN A 144 13.20 -3.41 -16.44
C GLN A 144 11.85 -4.15 -16.37
N ILE A 145 10.80 -3.49 -15.85
CA ILE A 145 9.46 -4.08 -15.75
C ILE A 145 8.90 -4.37 -17.16
N ARG A 146 9.00 -3.42 -18.09
CA ARG A 146 8.55 -3.60 -19.48
C ARG A 146 9.30 -4.73 -20.19
N THR A 147 10.61 -4.81 -19.99
CA THR A 147 11.43 -5.92 -20.53
C THR A 147 10.98 -7.27 -19.95
N ALA A 148 10.70 -7.32 -18.65
CA ALA A 148 10.17 -8.52 -18.02
C ALA A 148 8.79 -8.93 -18.56
N ILE A 149 7.89 -7.96 -18.82
CA ILE A 149 6.57 -8.21 -19.43
C ILE A 149 6.73 -8.85 -20.82
N VAL A 150 7.63 -8.33 -21.63
CA VAL A 150 7.88 -8.84 -22.99
C VAL A 150 8.55 -10.22 -22.96
N SER A 151 9.54 -10.42 -22.09
CA SER A 151 10.29 -11.68 -22.02
C SER A 151 9.55 -12.80 -21.27
N GLN A 152 8.56 -12.48 -20.44
CA GLN A 152 7.82 -13.43 -19.60
C GLN A 152 6.28 -13.18 -19.68
N PRO A 153 5.68 -13.25 -20.90
CA PRO A 153 4.28 -12.83 -21.10
C PRO A 153 3.27 -13.66 -20.30
N GLU A 154 3.50 -14.95 -20.13
CA GLU A 154 2.61 -15.81 -19.34
C GLU A 154 2.72 -15.54 -17.83
N ALA A 155 3.92 -15.25 -17.33
CA ALA A 155 4.12 -14.83 -15.95
C ALA A 155 3.43 -13.47 -15.69
N TRP A 156 3.55 -12.53 -16.63
CA TRP A 156 2.85 -11.25 -16.56
C TRP A 156 1.34 -11.43 -16.57
N LYS A 157 0.80 -12.22 -17.49
CA LYS A 157 -0.63 -12.52 -17.58
C LYS A 157 -1.19 -13.07 -16.26
N LYS A 158 -0.43 -13.97 -15.62
CA LYS A 158 -0.77 -14.53 -14.31
C LYS A 158 -0.70 -13.46 -13.21
N ALA A 159 0.37 -12.66 -13.18
CA ALA A 159 0.58 -11.61 -12.18
C ALA A 159 -0.46 -10.49 -12.26
N ARG A 160 -0.78 -10.05 -13.49
CA ARG A 160 -1.82 -9.06 -13.74
C ARG A 160 -3.21 -9.61 -13.38
N GLY A 161 -3.49 -10.86 -13.73
CA GLY A 161 -4.75 -11.52 -13.46
C GLY A 161 -5.96 -10.67 -13.86
N ARG A 162 -6.88 -10.44 -12.91
CA ARG A 162 -8.06 -9.58 -13.07
C ARG A 162 -7.88 -8.19 -12.42
N LEU A 163 -6.66 -7.85 -12.02
CA LEU A 163 -6.39 -6.56 -11.38
C LEU A 163 -6.62 -5.41 -12.37
N SER A 164 -7.29 -4.35 -11.92
CA SER A 164 -7.31 -3.08 -12.61
C SER A 164 -6.02 -2.35 -12.29
N LEU A 165 -5.19 -2.09 -13.31
CA LEU A 165 -3.97 -1.31 -13.12
C LEU A 165 -4.29 0.17 -13.34
N GLU A 166 -3.84 0.98 -12.38
CA GLU A 166 -4.08 2.41 -12.31
C GLU A 166 -2.80 3.18 -12.67
N GLY A 167 -2.98 4.46 -12.97
CA GLY A 167 -1.90 5.39 -13.22
C GLY A 167 -1.92 5.99 -14.62
N ASP A 168 -0.98 6.89 -14.83
CA ASP A 168 -0.78 7.56 -16.12
C ASP A 168 -0.31 6.60 -17.20
N LYS A 169 -0.70 6.89 -18.45
CA LYS A 169 -0.24 6.15 -19.63
C LYS A 169 0.50 7.04 -20.61
N LEU A 170 1.48 6.47 -21.30
CA LEU A 170 2.07 7.07 -22.47
C LEU A 170 1.05 7.12 -23.62
N LYS A 171 1.01 8.22 -24.35
CA LYS A 171 0.15 8.35 -25.55
C LYS A 171 0.60 7.45 -26.70
N LYS A 172 1.91 7.18 -26.78
CA LYS A 172 2.54 6.33 -27.80
C LYS A 172 3.23 5.14 -27.15
N PRO A 173 3.45 4.05 -27.88
CA PRO A 173 4.28 2.95 -27.41
C PRO A 173 5.64 3.43 -26.86
N PRO A 174 6.15 2.84 -25.78
CA PRO A 174 7.47 3.21 -25.28
C PRO A 174 8.55 2.83 -26.31
N ARG A 175 9.59 3.65 -26.41
CA ARG A 175 10.68 3.45 -27.37
C ARG A 175 11.37 2.11 -27.13
N GLY A 176 11.58 1.35 -28.20
CA GLY A 176 12.25 0.05 -28.16
C GLY A 176 11.34 -1.15 -27.89
N PHE A 177 10.02 -0.93 -27.82
CA PHE A 177 9.02 -1.99 -27.68
C PHE A 177 8.12 -2.07 -28.90
N ASP A 178 7.72 -3.27 -29.26
CA ASP A 178 6.84 -3.55 -30.41
C ASP A 178 5.45 -2.91 -30.18
N PRO A 179 4.99 -2.03 -31.10
CA PRO A 179 3.66 -1.45 -31.03
C PRO A 179 2.51 -2.48 -31.09
N GLU A 180 2.74 -3.63 -31.69
CA GLU A 180 1.75 -4.70 -31.86
C GLU A 180 1.83 -5.76 -30.75
N HIS A 181 2.65 -5.53 -29.71
CA HIS A 181 2.78 -6.47 -28.61
C HIS A 181 1.44 -6.69 -27.89
N PRO A 182 1.03 -7.94 -27.55
CA PRO A 182 -0.26 -8.24 -26.91
C PRO A 182 -0.55 -7.46 -25.63
N PHE A 183 0.48 -7.07 -24.89
CA PHE A 183 0.39 -6.26 -23.66
C PHE A 183 0.80 -4.79 -23.87
N ILE A 184 0.65 -4.25 -25.09
CA ILE A 184 1.11 -2.88 -25.38
C ILE A 184 0.45 -1.84 -24.47
N GLU A 185 -0.81 -2.04 -24.06
CA GLU A 185 -1.49 -1.13 -23.14
C GLU A 185 -0.88 -1.18 -21.72
N ASP A 186 -0.38 -2.32 -21.29
CA ASP A 186 0.34 -2.45 -20.03
C ASP A 186 1.76 -1.85 -20.16
N LEU A 187 2.42 -2.00 -21.31
CA LEU A 187 3.72 -1.37 -21.57
C LEU A 187 3.66 0.16 -21.63
N LYS A 188 2.50 0.76 -21.94
CA LYS A 188 2.30 2.21 -21.89
C LYS A 188 2.16 2.75 -20.47
N LEU A 189 1.87 1.92 -19.46
CA LEU A 189 1.73 2.36 -18.08
C LEU A 189 3.02 3.02 -17.57
N LYS A 190 2.86 4.07 -16.76
CA LYS A 190 3.95 4.73 -16.02
C LYS A 190 4.04 4.24 -14.59
N ASP A 191 2.98 3.62 -14.09
CA ASP A 191 2.84 3.04 -12.77
C ASP A 191 2.26 1.63 -12.92
N TYR A 192 2.65 0.71 -12.04
CA TYR A 192 2.11 -0.65 -11.99
C TYR A 192 1.49 -0.85 -10.60
N VAL A 193 0.34 -0.25 -10.39
CA VAL A 193 -0.40 -0.24 -9.12
C VAL A 193 -1.81 -0.74 -9.35
N SER A 194 -2.32 -1.49 -8.40
CA SER A 194 -3.74 -1.80 -8.29
C SER A 194 -4.23 -1.36 -6.93
N SER A 195 -5.47 -0.86 -6.83
CA SER A 195 -6.09 -0.47 -5.58
C SER A 195 -7.49 -1.04 -5.42
N VAL A 196 -7.95 -1.07 -4.17
CA VAL A 196 -9.32 -1.43 -3.79
C VAL A 196 -9.79 -0.41 -2.75
N GLU A 197 -10.92 0.23 -3.03
CA GLU A 197 -11.56 1.15 -2.09
C GLU A 197 -12.01 0.42 -0.82
N LEU A 198 -11.93 1.11 0.30
CA LEU A 198 -12.31 0.63 1.62
C LEU A 198 -13.34 1.56 2.25
N ASP A 199 -14.29 0.97 3.00
CA ASP A 199 -15.26 1.71 3.81
C ASP A 199 -14.69 2.05 5.18
N GLU A 200 -14.98 3.25 5.71
CA GLU A 200 -14.61 3.68 7.08
C GLU A 200 -15.13 2.69 8.14
N LYS A 201 -16.31 2.06 7.95
CA LYS A 201 -16.86 1.07 8.88
C LYS A 201 -16.06 -0.24 8.85
N GLN A 202 -15.66 -0.68 7.67
CA GLN A 202 -14.80 -1.84 7.49
C GLN A 202 -13.46 -1.65 8.21
N ILE A 203 -12.83 -0.48 8.05
CA ILE A 203 -11.56 -0.13 8.70
C ILE A 203 -11.69 -0.13 10.22
N CYS A 204 -12.81 0.35 10.76
CA CYS A 204 -13.11 0.34 12.20
C CYS A 204 -13.64 -1.01 12.71
N GLY A 205 -13.78 -2.01 11.85
CA GLY A 205 -14.27 -3.34 12.21
C GLY A 205 -13.18 -4.27 12.74
N GLY A 206 -13.56 -5.21 13.62
CA GLY A 206 -12.61 -6.18 14.20
C GLY A 206 -12.01 -7.16 13.19
N LYS A 207 -12.60 -7.28 12.00
CA LYS A 207 -12.11 -8.16 10.92
C LYS A 207 -11.13 -7.46 9.97
N PHE A 208 -10.91 -6.15 10.13
CA PHE A 208 -10.18 -5.33 9.16
C PHE A 208 -8.77 -5.86 8.85
N LEU A 209 -8.03 -6.31 9.84
CA LEU A 209 -6.68 -6.86 9.61
C LEU A 209 -6.68 -8.03 8.62
N ARG A 210 -7.63 -8.94 8.78
CA ARG A 210 -7.78 -10.12 7.90
C ARG A 210 -8.25 -9.73 6.50
N GLU A 211 -9.14 -8.76 6.40
CA GLU A 211 -9.63 -8.23 5.13
C GLU A 211 -8.50 -7.52 4.37
N PHE A 212 -7.74 -6.67 5.04
CA PHE A 212 -6.54 -6.03 4.49
C PHE A 212 -5.51 -7.06 4.01
N ALA A 213 -5.22 -8.09 4.82
CA ALA A 213 -4.33 -9.18 4.43
C ALA A 213 -4.84 -9.94 3.20
N THR A 214 -6.15 -10.13 3.09
CA THR A 214 -6.76 -10.78 1.93
C THR A 214 -6.58 -9.95 0.66
N GLU A 215 -6.81 -8.64 0.71
CA GLU A 215 -6.59 -7.76 -0.45
C GLU A 215 -5.10 -7.69 -0.83
N CYS A 216 -4.18 -7.64 0.15
CA CYS A 216 -2.75 -7.72 -0.11
C CYS A 216 -2.38 -9.04 -0.84
N ARG A 217 -2.93 -10.19 -0.41
CA ARG A 217 -2.68 -11.48 -1.08
C ARG A 217 -3.21 -11.53 -2.51
N LYS A 218 -4.35 -10.91 -2.80
CA LYS A 218 -4.88 -10.80 -4.18
C LYS A 218 -3.95 -10.02 -5.10
N MET A 219 -3.30 -8.96 -4.58
CA MET A 219 -2.37 -8.11 -5.31
C MET A 219 -0.90 -8.60 -5.26
N ALA A 220 -0.59 -9.57 -4.39
CA ALA A 220 0.76 -10.12 -4.20
C ALA A 220 1.42 -10.60 -5.50
N PRO A 221 0.72 -11.25 -6.46
CA PRO A 221 1.35 -11.66 -7.72
C PRO A 221 1.88 -10.48 -8.55
N LEU A 222 1.21 -9.31 -8.54
CA LEU A 222 1.70 -8.09 -9.18
C LEU A 222 2.97 -7.56 -8.50
N VAL A 223 2.96 -7.54 -7.17
CA VAL A 223 4.12 -7.12 -6.36
C VAL A 223 5.30 -8.08 -6.59
N GLU A 224 5.05 -9.38 -6.61
CA GLU A 224 6.07 -10.42 -6.89
C GLU A 224 6.72 -10.21 -8.26
N PHE A 225 5.89 -10.08 -9.31
CA PHE A 225 6.39 -9.91 -10.67
C PHE A 225 7.26 -8.65 -10.80
N THR A 226 6.75 -7.51 -10.32
CA THR A 226 7.46 -6.23 -10.39
C THR A 226 8.72 -6.24 -9.52
N THR A 227 8.70 -6.87 -8.35
CA THR A 227 9.88 -7.05 -7.49
C THR A 227 10.98 -7.86 -8.19
N LYS A 228 10.62 -9.01 -8.78
CA LYS A 228 11.55 -9.86 -9.51
C LYS A 228 12.09 -9.18 -10.78
N ALA A 229 11.27 -8.41 -11.49
CA ALA A 229 11.69 -7.62 -12.64
C ALA A 229 12.79 -6.61 -12.30
N LEU A 230 12.81 -6.11 -11.06
CA LEU A 230 13.86 -5.22 -10.55
C LEU A 230 15.10 -5.97 -10.01
N GLY A 231 15.15 -7.29 -10.13
CA GLY A 231 16.25 -8.13 -9.64
C GLY A 231 16.25 -8.33 -8.11
N LEU A 232 15.14 -8.05 -7.45
CA LEU A 232 14.95 -8.25 -6.02
C LEU A 232 14.33 -9.63 -5.72
N ARG A 233 14.58 -10.15 -4.52
CA ARG A 233 13.92 -11.37 -4.02
C ARG A 233 12.49 -11.04 -3.57
N TYR A 234 11.63 -12.06 -3.66
CA TYR A 234 10.26 -11.94 -3.18
C TYR A 234 9.90 -13.07 -2.25
#